data_9f83e71ba901644b1d8d188a9bfdf5ed
#
_entry.id   9f83e71ba901644b1d8d188a9bfdf5ed
#
_cell.length_a   1.000
_cell.length_b   1.000
_cell.length_c   1.000
_cell.angle_alpha   90.00
_cell.angle_beta   90.00
_cell.angle_gamma   90.00
#
_symmetry.space_group_name_H-M   'P 1'
#
loop_
_entity.id
_entity.type
_entity.pdbx_description
1 polymer ?
#
loop_
_entity_poly.entity_id
_entity_poly.type
_entity_poly.pdbx_seq_one_letter_code
_entity_poly.pdbx_strand_id
1 'polypeptide(L)'
;MKRTITLFMFLPVLCTVQMAYGQGIKKIDLVSAENMIYDQLKGDYTLLIGNVIFQHEEVLLYCDSAYLYDATNNLDAFGTVHIKASDSLNIYGDSLKYDGNTKIAEIHKHVRLIDNQITLTTEHLTYDLKAKTGKYYDGGKIVDPENTLTSKKGFYYSDIKDFFFNDSVVLININYTILSDSLKYNTSSEVSHFYGPTTITSKENYIYCEKGWYNTQKDIAEFTINPLLRNESQSLTGDSIYYNRIKGLGLAYRNVVITDTSRNSVVKGDFVRYDEKNQYSLATGNALFIQIDEQEDSLFLHADTLIGTFDTATHKARILFAFHHVKFFRDDIQGRCDSLIYNYIDSTIRMFYDPVLWTENNQLSADTIIIQICNGLIDKMYLQKAGFVISGDDTTDNRFNQVKGINMTGYFSEGELIKIHVSGNSETIYFMRDADEKKIGINKAIATDLDIYITKSEISSIVFLKKPVATLYPDKDLTVKDLYLKNFRWLEKFRPKIKTDIFNP
;
A
#
# COMPACT_ATOMS: atom_id res chain seq x y z
N MET A 1 14.43 47.98 -62.42
CA MET A 1 13.42 47.42 -63.39
C MET A 1 13.82 45.99 -63.66
N LYS A 2 13.15 45.03 -63.06
CA LYS A 2 13.08 43.60 -63.55
C LYS A 2 11.69 43.10 -63.20
N ARG A 3 10.88 42.91 -64.24
CA ARG A 3 9.53 42.34 -64.19
C ARG A 3 9.64 40.83 -64.02
N THR A 4 9.01 40.32 -63.00
CA THR A 4 8.81 38.87 -62.81
C THR A 4 7.42 38.52 -63.31
N ILE A 5 7.33 37.67 -64.28
CA ILE A 5 6.09 37.14 -64.86
C ILE A 5 5.68 35.93 -64.00
N THR A 6 4.49 36.00 -63.37
CA THR A 6 3.89 34.90 -62.64
C THR A 6 3.01 34.09 -63.62
N LEU A 7 3.44 32.85 -63.91
CA LEU A 7 2.71 31.90 -64.75
C LEU A 7 1.66 31.19 -63.88
N PHE A 8 0.38 31.41 -64.10
CA PHE A 8 -0.73 30.68 -63.49
C PHE A 8 -0.92 29.35 -64.24
N MET A 9 -0.56 28.26 -63.58
CA MET A 9 -0.76 26.91 -64.07
C MET A 9 -2.15 26.42 -63.59
N PHE A 10 -3.10 26.36 -64.52
CA PHE A 10 -4.43 25.77 -64.33
C PHE A 10 -4.27 24.24 -64.25
N LEU A 11 -4.47 23.65 -63.06
CA LEU A 11 -4.55 22.21 -62.89
C LEU A 11 -6.03 21.78 -63.03
N PRO A 12 -6.41 20.91 -63.94
CA PRO A 12 -7.78 20.38 -63.98
C PRO A 12 -7.97 19.39 -62.84
N VAL A 13 -8.91 19.75 -61.93
CA VAL A 13 -9.41 18.81 -60.89
C VAL A 13 -10.18 17.71 -61.60
N LEU A 14 -9.53 16.55 -61.70
CA LEU A 14 -10.17 15.32 -62.15
C LEU A 14 -11.03 14.80 -60.97
N CYS A 15 -12.34 15.09 -60.98
CA CYS A 15 -13.29 14.53 -60.03
C CYS A 15 -13.44 13.03 -60.36
N THR A 16 -12.67 12.19 -59.67
CA THR A 16 -12.91 10.74 -59.68
C THR A 16 -14.16 10.47 -58.84
N VAL A 17 -15.28 10.24 -59.51
CA VAL A 17 -16.45 9.66 -58.87
C VAL A 17 -16.06 8.25 -58.45
N GLN A 18 -15.69 8.06 -57.19
CA GLN A 18 -15.64 6.74 -56.58
C GLN A 18 -17.07 6.22 -56.51
N MET A 19 -17.44 5.38 -57.43
CA MET A 19 -18.63 4.55 -57.26
C MET A 19 -18.40 3.70 -56.00
N ALA A 20 -19.07 4.02 -54.93
CA ALA A 20 -19.23 3.12 -53.81
C ALA A 20 -20.02 1.92 -54.35
N TYR A 21 -19.34 0.84 -54.61
CA TYR A 21 -20.01 -0.44 -54.77
C TYR A 21 -20.65 -0.75 -53.42
N GLY A 22 -21.96 -0.55 -53.33
CA GLY A 22 -22.74 -1.08 -52.25
C GLY A 22 -22.52 -2.58 -52.23
N GLN A 23 -21.89 -3.10 -51.15
CA GLN A 23 -21.82 -4.54 -50.94
C GLN A 23 -23.28 -5.03 -50.88
N GLY A 24 -23.72 -5.75 -51.90
CA GLY A 24 -25.03 -6.37 -51.89
C GLY A 24 -25.18 -7.26 -50.68
N ILE A 25 -26.33 -7.19 -50.01
CA ILE A 25 -26.68 -8.05 -48.85
C ILE A 25 -26.51 -9.50 -49.34
N LYS A 26 -25.58 -10.23 -48.72
CA LYS A 26 -25.43 -11.65 -49.00
C LYS A 26 -26.60 -12.40 -48.35
N LYS A 27 -27.15 -13.36 -49.07
CA LYS A 27 -28.24 -14.20 -48.59
C LYS A 27 -27.74 -15.38 -47.78
N ILE A 28 -28.59 -15.93 -46.96
CA ILE A 28 -28.38 -17.20 -46.28
C ILE A 28 -28.60 -18.29 -47.32
N ASP A 29 -27.56 -19.07 -47.63
CA ASP A 29 -27.62 -20.14 -48.64
C ASP A 29 -27.88 -21.49 -47.94
N LEU A 30 -28.85 -22.26 -48.44
CA LEU A 30 -29.09 -23.63 -48.01
C LEU A 30 -28.04 -24.55 -48.67
N VAL A 31 -27.23 -25.23 -47.84
CA VAL A 31 -26.23 -26.19 -48.28
C VAL A 31 -26.80 -27.60 -48.36
N SER A 32 -27.59 -28.01 -47.32
CA SER A 32 -28.17 -29.37 -47.23
C SER A 32 -29.41 -29.38 -46.37
N ALA A 33 -30.38 -30.24 -46.72
CA ALA A 33 -31.51 -30.71 -45.92
C ALA A 33 -32.01 -32.03 -46.45
N GLU A 34 -32.59 -32.87 -45.62
CA GLU A 34 -33.21 -34.13 -46.09
C GLU A 34 -34.57 -33.88 -46.74
N ASN A 35 -35.38 -32.98 -46.16
CA ASN A 35 -36.68 -32.62 -46.65
C ASN A 35 -36.88 -31.08 -46.67
N MET A 36 -37.55 -30.63 -47.73
CA MET A 36 -37.91 -29.22 -47.92
C MET A 36 -39.40 -29.11 -48.24
N ILE A 37 -40.14 -28.32 -47.44
CA ILE A 37 -41.53 -28.14 -47.59
C ILE A 37 -41.82 -26.63 -47.71
N TYR A 38 -42.40 -26.25 -48.87
CA TYR A 38 -42.89 -24.90 -49.11
C TYR A 38 -44.39 -24.98 -49.28
N ASP A 39 -45.16 -24.31 -48.43
CA ASP A 39 -46.62 -24.28 -48.46
C ASP A 39 -47.13 -22.82 -48.34
N GLN A 40 -47.47 -22.24 -49.46
CA GLN A 40 -47.88 -20.84 -49.57
C GLN A 40 -49.15 -20.51 -48.78
N LEU A 41 -49.96 -21.53 -48.44
CA LEU A 41 -51.17 -21.35 -47.63
C LEU A 41 -50.87 -21.25 -46.11
N LYS A 42 -49.68 -21.72 -45.69
CA LYS A 42 -49.26 -21.75 -44.29
C LYS A 42 -48.35 -20.58 -43.90
N GLY A 43 -47.77 -19.86 -44.87
CA GLY A 43 -46.91 -18.71 -44.62
C GLY A 43 -45.79 -18.55 -45.66
N ASP A 44 -45.12 -17.39 -45.63
CA ASP A 44 -43.99 -17.07 -46.53
C ASP A 44 -42.65 -17.60 -45.96
N TYR A 45 -42.59 -18.91 -45.64
CA TYR A 45 -41.39 -19.58 -45.21
C TYR A 45 -41.23 -20.94 -45.83
N THR A 46 -39.97 -21.37 -45.90
CA THR A 46 -39.60 -22.73 -46.28
C THR A 46 -39.24 -23.54 -45.02
N LEU A 47 -39.99 -24.62 -44.75
CA LEU A 47 -39.67 -25.57 -43.68
C LEU A 47 -38.65 -26.59 -44.16
N LEU A 48 -37.53 -26.72 -43.48
CA LEU A 48 -36.45 -27.63 -43.72
C LEU A 48 -36.32 -28.64 -42.57
N ILE A 49 -36.16 -29.91 -42.86
CA ILE A 49 -36.12 -30.97 -41.83
C ILE A 49 -35.01 -31.95 -42.18
N GLY A 50 -34.21 -32.35 -41.17
CA GLY A 50 -33.19 -33.38 -41.20
C GLY A 50 -31.84 -32.85 -41.63
N ASN A 51 -30.84 -32.91 -40.78
CA ASN A 51 -29.45 -32.56 -41.03
C ASN A 51 -29.28 -31.24 -41.82
N VAL A 52 -29.99 -30.19 -41.40
CA VAL A 52 -30.04 -28.93 -42.11
C VAL A 52 -28.74 -28.15 -41.94
N ILE A 53 -28.16 -27.69 -43.04
CA ILE A 53 -26.92 -26.92 -43.07
C ILE A 53 -27.15 -25.65 -43.90
N PHE A 54 -26.86 -24.51 -43.31
CA PHE A 54 -26.82 -23.24 -44.02
C PHE A 54 -25.40 -22.68 -44.06
N GLN A 55 -25.10 -21.89 -45.05
CA GLN A 55 -23.90 -21.07 -45.14
C GLN A 55 -24.29 -19.62 -45.31
N HIS A 56 -23.69 -18.75 -44.48
CA HIS A 56 -23.77 -17.32 -44.65
C HIS A 56 -22.35 -16.73 -44.59
N GLU A 57 -21.81 -16.35 -45.74
CA GLU A 57 -20.39 -15.98 -45.92
C GLU A 57 -19.45 -17.13 -45.47
N GLU A 58 -18.68 -16.90 -44.39
CA GLU A 58 -17.73 -17.88 -43.82
C GLU A 58 -18.34 -18.69 -42.67
N VAL A 59 -19.55 -18.38 -42.29
CA VAL A 59 -20.23 -19.02 -41.15
C VAL A 59 -21.08 -20.17 -41.60
N LEU A 60 -20.96 -21.32 -40.93
CA LEU A 60 -21.81 -22.48 -41.12
C LEU A 60 -22.79 -22.59 -39.95
N LEU A 61 -24.06 -22.87 -40.27
CA LEU A 61 -25.14 -23.05 -39.31
C LEU A 61 -25.72 -24.45 -39.51
N TYR A 62 -25.77 -25.23 -38.43
CA TYR A 62 -26.27 -26.60 -38.40
C TYR A 62 -27.47 -26.67 -37.47
N CYS A 63 -28.52 -27.45 -37.82
CA CYS A 63 -29.68 -27.73 -36.98
C CYS A 63 -30.47 -28.94 -37.44
N ASP A 64 -31.41 -29.41 -36.62
CA ASP A 64 -32.26 -30.53 -36.99
C ASP A 64 -33.43 -30.10 -37.89
N SER A 65 -33.96 -28.89 -37.69
CA SER A 65 -35.01 -28.28 -38.49
C SER A 65 -34.95 -26.76 -38.49
N ALA A 66 -35.48 -26.14 -39.55
CA ALA A 66 -35.50 -24.67 -39.63
C ALA A 66 -36.69 -24.13 -40.46
N TYR A 67 -37.09 -22.92 -40.16
CA TYR A 67 -37.89 -22.06 -40.99
C TYR A 67 -36.99 -21.00 -41.64
N LEU A 68 -36.89 -21.04 -42.98
CA LEU A 68 -36.15 -20.06 -43.76
C LEU A 68 -37.13 -19.05 -44.36
N TYR A 69 -36.91 -17.75 -44.08
CA TYR A 69 -37.69 -16.62 -44.56
C TYR A 69 -36.88 -15.86 -45.64
N ASP A 70 -36.94 -16.36 -46.89
CA ASP A 70 -36.18 -15.82 -48.02
C ASP A 70 -36.38 -14.32 -48.26
N ALA A 71 -37.63 -13.85 -48.11
CA ALA A 71 -38.02 -12.45 -48.36
C ALA A 71 -37.33 -11.47 -47.40
N THR A 72 -37.14 -11.87 -46.13
CA THR A 72 -36.53 -11.06 -45.10
C THR A 72 -35.12 -11.45 -44.76
N ASN A 73 -34.59 -12.53 -45.38
CA ASN A 73 -33.27 -13.10 -45.15
C ASN A 73 -33.06 -13.52 -43.66
N ASN A 74 -34.07 -14.14 -43.06
CA ASN A 74 -34.11 -14.58 -41.68
C ASN A 74 -34.20 -16.09 -41.56
N LEU A 75 -33.77 -16.63 -40.44
CA LEU A 75 -33.72 -18.06 -40.14
C LEU A 75 -34.17 -18.28 -38.68
N ASP A 76 -35.15 -19.18 -38.47
CA ASP A 76 -35.47 -19.76 -37.16
C ASP A 76 -35.05 -21.23 -37.19
N ALA A 77 -34.05 -21.65 -36.39
CA ALA A 77 -33.53 -23.01 -36.35
C ALA A 77 -33.82 -23.69 -34.99
N PHE A 78 -34.03 -25.00 -35.02
CA PHE A 78 -34.43 -25.77 -33.84
C PHE A 78 -33.71 -27.12 -33.79
N GLY A 79 -33.48 -27.61 -32.58
CA GLY A 79 -32.79 -28.84 -32.27
C GLY A 79 -31.28 -28.73 -32.58
N THR A 80 -30.46 -29.35 -31.85
CA THR A 80 -28.98 -29.42 -31.98
C THR A 80 -28.32 -28.29 -32.79
N VAL A 81 -28.69 -27.03 -32.44
CA VAL A 81 -28.16 -25.84 -33.14
C VAL A 81 -26.67 -25.72 -32.91
N HIS A 82 -25.90 -25.55 -34.01
CA HIS A 82 -24.47 -25.29 -33.95
C HIS A 82 -24.09 -24.20 -34.97
N ILE A 83 -23.48 -23.14 -34.52
CA ILE A 83 -22.90 -22.07 -35.34
C ILE A 83 -21.38 -22.24 -35.30
N LYS A 84 -20.78 -22.56 -36.44
CA LYS A 84 -19.31 -22.52 -36.63
C LYS A 84 -18.93 -21.15 -37.18
N ALA A 85 -18.59 -20.22 -36.29
CA ALA A 85 -18.24 -18.85 -36.65
C ALA A 85 -16.78 -18.68 -37.08
N SER A 86 -15.88 -19.58 -36.63
CA SER A 86 -14.49 -19.68 -37.06
C SER A 86 -13.94 -21.07 -36.70
N ASP A 87 -12.66 -21.33 -36.97
CA ASP A 87 -12.04 -22.61 -36.59
C ASP A 87 -11.96 -22.78 -35.05
N SER A 88 -11.84 -21.70 -34.30
CA SER A 88 -11.77 -21.74 -32.82
C SER A 88 -13.10 -21.45 -32.15
N LEU A 89 -14.02 -20.72 -32.81
CA LEU A 89 -15.25 -20.22 -32.19
C LEU A 89 -16.46 -21.01 -32.66
N ASN A 90 -17.08 -21.73 -31.75
CA ASN A 90 -18.28 -22.52 -31.95
C ASN A 90 -19.35 -22.15 -30.92
N ILE A 91 -20.61 -22.03 -31.37
CA ILE A 91 -21.73 -21.70 -30.51
C ILE A 91 -22.81 -22.78 -30.67
N TYR A 92 -23.34 -23.30 -29.57
CA TYR A 92 -24.35 -24.35 -29.51
C TYR A 92 -25.56 -23.86 -28.71
N GLY A 93 -26.74 -24.42 -29.01
CA GLY A 93 -27.98 -24.19 -28.28
C GLY A 93 -29.13 -25.04 -28.78
N ASP A 94 -30.32 -24.92 -28.18
CA ASP A 94 -31.51 -25.69 -28.58
C ASP A 94 -32.30 -24.98 -29.70
N SER A 95 -32.26 -23.66 -29.74
CA SER A 95 -32.90 -22.87 -30.80
C SER A 95 -32.14 -21.61 -31.12
N LEU A 96 -32.31 -21.10 -32.33
CA LEU A 96 -31.66 -19.93 -32.89
C LEU A 96 -32.66 -19.08 -33.66
N LYS A 97 -32.63 -17.78 -33.46
CA LYS A 97 -33.16 -16.78 -34.38
C LYS A 97 -32.00 -16.02 -34.98
N TYR A 98 -31.90 -16.02 -36.31
CA TYR A 98 -30.82 -15.41 -37.03
C TYR A 98 -31.33 -14.42 -38.10
N ASP A 99 -30.87 -13.18 -38.02
CA ASP A 99 -31.10 -12.16 -39.05
C ASP A 99 -29.86 -12.04 -39.93
N GLY A 100 -29.98 -12.50 -41.17
CA GLY A 100 -28.90 -12.48 -42.16
C GLY A 100 -28.53 -11.07 -42.62
N ASN A 101 -29.39 -10.07 -42.47
CA ASN A 101 -29.09 -8.69 -42.87
C ASN A 101 -28.22 -7.99 -41.84
N THR A 102 -28.52 -8.17 -40.56
CA THR A 102 -27.78 -7.61 -39.42
C THR A 102 -26.66 -8.52 -38.95
N LYS A 103 -26.72 -9.82 -39.29
CA LYS A 103 -25.84 -10.91 -38.82
C LYS A 103 -25.90 -11.12 -37.31
N ILE A 104 -27.05 -10.85 -36.69
CA ILE A 104 -27.31 -11.09 -35.28
C ILE A 104 -27.94 -12.46 -35.08
N ALA A 105 -27.34 -13.25 -34.22
CA ALA A 105 -27.81 -14.56 -33.80
C ALA A 105 -28.31 -14.47 -32.34
N GLU A 106 -29.55 -14.85 -32.07
CA GLU A 106 -30.13 -15.01 -30.75
C GLU A 106 -30.31 -16.51 -30.47
N ILE A 107 -29.48 -17.03 -29.58
CA ILE A 107 -29.42 -18.44 -29.24
C ILE A 107 -30.05 -18.64 -27.85
N HIS A 108 -30.90 -19.67 -27.74
CA HIS A 108 -31.68 -19.92 -26.52
C HIS A 108 -31.55 -21.36 -26.05
N LYS A 109 -31.53 -21.53 -24.74
CA LYS A 109 -31.49 -22.77 -23.98
C LYS A 109 -30.18 -23.57 -24.16
N HIS A 110 -29.61 -23.97 -23.04
CA HIS A 110 -28.38 -24.74 -22.98
C HIS A 110 -27.25 -24.20 -23.85
N VAL A 111 -27.16 -22.86 -23.93
CA VAL A 111 -26.20 -22.21 -24.80
C VAL A 111 -24.78 -22.45 -24.31
N ARG A 112 -23.90 -22.88 -25.23
CA ARG A 112 -22.45 -22.99 -25.01
C ARG A 112 -21.70 -22.28 -26.13
N LEU A 113 -20.90 -21.27 -25.77
CA LEU A 113 -19.93 -20.66 -26.66
C LEU A 113 -18.55 -21.19 -26.29
N ILE A 114 -17.86 -21.80 -27.24
CA ILE A 114 -16.51 -22.36 -27.07
C ILE A 114 -15.56 -21.55 -27.93
N ASP A 115 -14.53 -20.95 -27.35
CA ASP A 115 -13.42 -20.32 -28.07
C ASP A 115 -12.10 -20.80 -27.47
N ASN A 116 -11.40 -21.66 -28.23
CA ASN A 116 -10.22 -22.39 -27.77
C ASN A 116 -10.52 -23.18 -26.46
N GLN A 117 -9.86 -22.83 -25.35
CA GLN A 117 -10.01 -23.50 -24.04
C GLN A 117 -11.08 -22.87 -23.15
N ILE A 118 -11.76 -21.83 -23.62
CA ILE A 118 -12.77 -21.11 -22.84
C ILE A 118 -14.15 -21.60 -23.23
N THR A 119 -14.98 -21.91 -22.26
CA THR A 119 -16.38 -22.27 -22.43
C THR A 119 -17.26 -21.32 -21.64
N LEU A 120 -18.10 -20.55 -22.34
CA LEU A 120 -19.21 -19.79 -21.74
C LEU A 120 -20.49 -20.62 -21.82
N THR A 121 -21.22 -20.74 -20.73
CA THR A 121 -22.55 -21.34 -20.66
C THR A 121 -23.57 -20.32 -20.15
N THR A 122 -24.75 -20.24 -20.78
CA THR A 122 -25.87 -19.36 -20.42
C THR A 122 -27.19 -19.91 -20.95
N GLU A 123 -28.33 -19.37 -20.55
CA GLU A 123 -29.62 -19.73 -21.14
C GLU A 123 -29.94 -18.93 -22.42
N HIS A 124 -29.44 -17.68 -22.49
CA HIS A 124 -29.63 -16.82 -23.65
C HIS A 124 -28.34 -16.11 -24.04
N LEU A 125 -27.99 -16.17 -25.32
CA LEU A 125 -26.85 -15.46 -25.89
C LEU A 125 -27.27 -14.71 -27.14
N THR A 126 -27.00 -13.42 -27.19
CA THR A 126 -27.02 -12.67 -28.45
C THR A 126 -25.61 -12.56 -28.98
N TYR A 127 -25.34 -13.03 -30.19
CA TYR A 127 -24.03 -12.94 -30.83
C TYR A 127 -24.12 -12.16 -32.14
N ASP A 128 -23.36 -11.09 -32.24
CA ASP A 128 -23.19 -10.30 -33.47
C ASP A 128 -21.98 -10.87 -34.23
N LEU A 129 -22.24 -11.59 -35.33
CA LEU A 129 -21.20 -12.20 -36.15
C LEU A 129 -20.36 -11.16 -36.91
N LYS A 130 -20.90 -9.98 -37.18
CA LYS A 130 -20.18 -8.89 -37.86
C LYS A 130 -19.25 -8.17 -36.92
N ALA A 131 -19.74 -7.79 -35.71
CA ALA A 131 -18.95 -7.14 -34.67
C ALA A 131 -18.13 -8.13 -33.84
N LYS A 132 -18.37 -9.45 -34.02
CA LYS A 132 -17.77 -10.55 -33.26
C LYS A 132 -17.91 -10.37 -31.75
N THR A 133 -19.11 -10.01 -31.30
CA THR A 133 -19.42 -9.75 -29.90
C THR A 133 -20.58 -10.61 -29.42
N GLY A 134 -20.38 -11.25 -28.28
CA GLY A 134 -21.41 -12.00 -27.55
C GLY A 134 -21.86 -11.26 -26.30
N LYS A 135 -23.16 -11.36 -25.95
CA LYS A 135 -23.70 -10.77 -24.73
C LYS A 135 -24.80 -11.63 -24.12
N TYR A 136 -24.82 -11.67 -22.80
CA TYR A 136 -25.89 -12.30 -21.99
C TYR A 136 -26.28 -11.40 -20.82
N TYR A 137 -27.54 -11.56 -20.32
CA TYR A 137 -28.09 -10.67 -19.27
C TYR A 137 -28.78 -11.43 -18.12
N ASP A 138 -28.93 -12.73 -18.18
CA ASP A 138 -29.68 -13.57 -17.25
C ASP A 138 -28.85 -14.63 -16.55
N GLY A 139 -27.56 -14.37 -16.45
CA GLY A 139 -26.58 -15.26 -15.83
C GLY A 139 -25.74 -16.01 -16.84
N GLY A 140 -24.46 -16.11 -16.55
CA GLY A 140 -23.52 -16.88 -17.33
C GLY A 140 -22.37 -17.41 -16.48
N LYS A 141 -21.86 -18.56 -16.92
CA LYS A 141 -20.68 -19.20 -16.31
C LYS A 141 -19.62 -19.41 -17.39
N ILE A 142 -18.42 -18.93 -17.08
CA ILE A 142 -17.25 -19.13 -17.91
C ILE A 142 -16.28 -20.06 -17.17
N VAL A 143 -15.76 -21.02 -17.90
CA VAL A 143 -14.74 -21.95 -17.41
C VAL A 143 -13.55 -21.92 -18.35
N ASP A 144 -12.37 -21.73 -17.80
CA ASP A 144 -11.08 -21.96 -18.41
C ASP A 144 -10.30 -23.02 -17.61
N PRO A 145 -9.08 -23.44 -17.99
CA PRO A 145 -8.34 -24.48 -17.27
C PRO A 145 -8.06 -24.19 -15.79
N GLU A 146 -8.01 -22.92 -15.37
CA GLU A 146 -7.62 -22.52 -14.02
C GLU A 146 -8.76 -21.86 -13.24
N ASN A 147 -9.75 -21.28 -13.95
CA ASN A 147 -10.74 -20.41 -13.35
C ASN A 147 -12.17 -20.83 -13.67
N THR A 148 -13.05 -20.57 -12.74
CA THR A 148 -14.50 -20.56 -12.96
C THR A 148 -15.01 -19.16 -12.61
N LEU A 149 -15.64 -18.48 -13.57
CA LEU A 149 -16.22 -17.17 -13.38
C LEU A 149 -17.74 -17.24 -13.59
N THR A 150 -18.51 -16.58 -12.73
CA THR A 150 -19.95 -16.37 -12.88
C THR A 150 -20.28 -14.90 -12.76
N SER A 151 -21.30 -14.45 -13.51
CA SER A 151 -21.85 -13.09 -13.38
C SER A 151 -23.27 -13.08 -13.91
N LYS A 152 -24.03 -12.03 -13.56
CA LYS A 152 -25.40 -11.86 -14.07
C LYS A 152 -25.40 -11.36 -15.51
N LYS A 153 -24.47 -10.50 -15.89
CA LYS A 153 -24.33 -9.94 -17.23
C LYS A 153 -22.91 -10.09 -17.73
N GLY A 154 -22.74 -10.35 -19.01
CA GLY A 154 -21.43 -10.43 -19.61
C GLY A 154 -21.41 -10.05 -21.09
N PHE A 155 -20.26 -9.55 -21.50
CA PHE A 155 -19.94 -9.17 -22.88
C PHE A 155 -18.63 -9.79 -23.27
N TYR A 156 -18.57 -10.42 -24.42
CA TYR A 156 -17.37 -11.01 -24.98
C TYR A 156 -17.03 -10.38 -26.32
N TYR A 157 -15.82 -9.90 -26.49
CA TYR A 157 -15.25 -9.34 -27.71
C TYR A 157 -14.17 -10.30 -28.22
N SER A 158 -14.56 -11.18 -29.17
CA SER A 158 -13.70 -12.30 -29.56
C SER A 158 -12.41 -11.88 -30.29
N ASP A 159 -12.42 -10.77 -31.04
CA ASP A 159 -11.25 -10.29 -31.77
C ASP A 159 -10.12 -9.80 -30.84
N ILE A 160 -10.47 -9.14 -29.75
CA ILE A 160 -9.52 -8.59 -28.76
C ILE A 160 -9.40 -9.45 -27.51
N LYS A 161 -10.15 -10.56 -27.45
CA LYS A 161 -10.15 -11.51 -26.33
C LYS A 161 -10.52 -10.88 -24.98
N ASP A 162 -11.36 -9.84 -24.98
CA ASP A 162 -11.85 -9.15 -23.79
C ASP A 162 -13.21 -9.69 -23.36
N PHE A 163 -13.31 -10.02 -22.08
CA PHE A 163 -14.57 -10.24 -21.38
C PHE A 163 -14.85 -9.08 -20.41
N PHE A 164 -16.10 -8.61 -20.40
CA PHE A 164 -16.60 -7.68 -19.41
C PHE A 164 -17.73 -8.35 -18.64
N PHE A 165 -17.65 -8.33 -17.33
CA PHE A 165 -18.61 -8.91 -16.41
C PHE A 165 -19.16 -7.83 -15.50
N ASN A 166 -20.48 -7.82 -15.33
CA ASN A 166 -21.15 -6.88 -14.48
C ASN A 166 -22.21 -7.60 -13.64
N ASP A 167 -22.40 -7.06 -12.44
CA ASP A 167 -23.41 -7.51 -11.48
C ASP A 167 -23.08 -8.92 -10.91
N SER A 168 -22.67 -8.91 -9.65
CA SER A 168 -22.41 -10.13 -8.85
C SER A 168 -21.35 -11.04 -9.46
N VAL A 169 -20.19 -10.46 -9.82
CA VAL A 169 -19.09 -11.22 -10.41
C VAL A 169 -18.40 -12.05 -9.33
N VAL A 170 -18.30 -13.35 -9.57
CA VAL A 170 -17.56 -14.29 -8.73
C VAL A 170 -16.56 -15.04 -9.60
N LEU A 171 -15.26 -14.91 -9.31
CA LEU A 171 -14.20 -15.68 -9.94
C LEU A 171 -13.58 -16.60 -8.89
N ILE A 172 -13.54 -17.88 -9.17
CA ILE A 172 -12.95 -18.92 -8.32
C ILE A 172 -11.74 -19.51 -9.04
N ASN A 173 -10.57 -19.37 -8.42
CA ASN A 173 -9.32 -20.02 -8.77
C ASN A 173 -8.92 -20.95 -7.62
N ILE A 174 -8.03 -21.92 -7.86
CA ILE A 174 -7.57 -22.84 -6.81
C ILE A 174 -6.90 -22.12 -5.63
N ASN A 175 -6.32 -20.95 -5.85
CA ASN A 175 -5.55 -20.20 -4.86
C ASN A 175 -6.32 -19.03 -4.24
N TYR A 176 -7.37 -18.52 -4.92
CA TYR A 176 -8.11 -17.34 -4.46
C TYR A 176 -9.54 -17.29 -5.00
N THR A 177 -10.36 -16.49 -4.37
CA THR A 177 -11.70 -16.13 -4.82
C THR A 177 -11.79 -14.60 -4.96
N ILE A 178 -12.32 -14.12 -6.08
CA ILE A 178 -12.62 -12.71 -6.31
C ILE A 178 -14.13 -12.51 -6.31
N LEU A 179 -14.61 -11.57 -5.51
CA LEU A 179 -15.97 -11.01 -5.59
C LEU A 179 -15.83 -9.57 -6.07
N SER A 180 -16.51 -9.22 -7.15
CA SER A 180 -16.43 -7.89 -7.75
C SER A 180 -17.79 -7.41 -8.23
N ASP A 181 -18.01 -6.11 -8.21
CA ASP A 181 -19.18 -5.52 -8.87
C ASP A 181 -19.05 -5.64 -10.39
N SER A 182 -17.91 -5.26 -10.92
CA SER A 182 -17.62 -5.30 -12.35
C SER A 182 -16.14 -5.67 -12.58
N LEU A 183 -15.91 -6.54 -13.56
CA LEU A 183 -14.59 -7.06 -13.89
C LEU A 183 -14.41 -7.11 -15.41
N LYS A 184 -13.27 -6.65 -15.91
CA LYS A 184 -12.80 -6.91 -17.25
C LYS A 184 -11.63 -7.90 -17.19
N TYR A 185 -11.67 -8.93 -18.01
CA TYR A 185 -10.58 -9.90 -18.14
C TYR A 185 -10.17 -10.06 -19.59
N ASN A 186 -8.87 -9.92 -19.86
CA ASN A 186 -8.30 -10.20 -21.18
C ASN A 186 -7.56 -11.53 -21.16
N THR A 187 -8.03 -12.50 -21.96
CA THR A 187 -7.51 -13.87 -21.93
C THR A 187 -6.16 -14.04 -22.62
N SER A 188 -5.74 -13.09 -23.46
CA SER A 188 -4.43 -13.12 -24.13
C SER A 188 -3.31 -12.51 -23.29
N SER A 189 -3.59 -11.44 -22.56
CA SER A 189 -2.62 -10.76 -21.70
C SER A 189 -2.69 -11.20 -20.24
N GLU A 190 -3.73 -11.98 -19.90
CA GLU A 190 -4.03 -12.45 -18.53
C GLU A 190 -4.14 -11.31 -17.52
N VAL A 191 -4.70 -10.17 -17.93
CA VAL A 191 -4.92 -9.01 -17.10
C VAL A 191 -6.39 -8.90 -16.73
N SER A 192 -6.64 -8.88 -15.41
CA SER A 192 -7.94 -8.53 -14.83
C SER A 192 -7.93 -7.05 -14.40
N HIS A 193 -8.99 -6.32 -14.75
CA HIS A 193 -9.26 -4.97 -14.24
C HIS A 193 -10.52 -5.00 -13.39
N PHE A 194 -10.46 -4.38 -12.23
CA PHE A 194 -11.54 -4.29 -11.26
C PHE A 194 -12.18 -2.90 -11.31
N TYR A 195 -13.51 -2.86 -11.31
CA TYR A 195 -14.30 -1.63 -11.30
C TYR A 195 -15.41 -1.75 -10.25
N GLY A 196 -15.40 -0.84 -9.27
CA GLY A 196 -16.28 -0.91 -8.11
C GLY A 196 -15.76 -1.84 -7.00
N PRO A 197 -16.52 -1.98 -5.90
CA PRO A 197 -16.12 -2.78 -4.75
C PRO A 197 -15.69 -4.19 -5.14
N THR A 198 -14.45 -4.52 -4.82
CA THR A 198 -13.83 -5.81 -5.15
C THR A 198 -13.10 -6.36 -3.93
N THR A 199 -13.32 -7.63 -3.63
CA THR A 199 -12.58 -8.37 -2.62
C THR A 199 -11.86 -9.56 -3.26
N ILE A 200 -10.61 -9.77 -2.88
CA ILE A 200 -9.81 -10.93 -3.28
C ILE A 200 -9.41 -11.64 -2.00
N THR A 201 -9.85 -12.88 -1.85
CA THR A 201 -9.60 -13.68 -0.64
C THR A 201 -8.79 -14.92 -1.01
N SER A 202 -7.68 -15.13 -0.34
CA SER A 202 -6.87 -16.35 -0.38
C SER A 202 -6.83 -17.00 1.00
N LYS A 203 -6.08 -18.09 1.16
CA LYS A 203 -5.92 -18.77 2.46
C LYS A 203 -5.38 -17.84 3.56
N GLU A 204 -4.46 -16.93 3.21
CA GLU A 204 -3.71 -16.12 4.16
C GLU A 204 -3.97 -14.62 4.01
N ASN A 205 -4.51 -14.18 2.87
CA ASN A 205 -4.62 -12.77 2.55
C ASN A 205 -6.02 -12.37 2.14
N TYR A 206 -6.41 -11.19 2.55
CA TYR A 206 -7.61 -10.47 2.14
C TYR A 206 -7.20 -9.15 1.51
N ILE A 207 -7.71 -8.86 0.31
CA ILE A 207 -7.50 -7.60 -0.40
C ILE A 207 -8.87 -6.99 -0.70
N TYR A 208 -9.01 -5.70 -0.48
CA TYR A 208 -10.14 -4.89 -0.92
C TYR A 208 -9.63 -3.73 -1.77
N CYS A 209 -10.38 -3.36 -2.81
CA CYS A 209 -10.19 -2.13 -3.56
C CYS A 209 -11.49 -1.78 -4.30
N GLU A 210 -11.62 -0.53 -4.73
CA GLU A 210 -12.72 -0.11 -5.60
C GLU A 210 -12.27 0.08 -7.05
N LYS A 211 -10.95 0.08 -7.29
CA LYS A 211 -10.35 0.07 -8.62
C LYS A 211 -8.97 -0.56 -8.55
N GLY A 212 -8.63 -1.33 -9.56
CA GLY A 212 -7.32 -1.95 -9.63
C GLY A 212 -7.15 -2.82 -10.86
N TRP A 213 -5.99 -3.43 -10.96
CA TRP A 213 -5.71 -4.43 -11.98
C TRP A 213 -4.70 -5.45 -11.47
N TYR A 214 -4.75 -6.64 -12.01
CA TYR A 214 -3.83 -7.73 -11.73
C TYR A 214 -3.45 -8.46 -13.01
N ASN A 215 -2.17 -8.60 -13.26
CA ASN A 215 -1.62 -9.41 -14.33
C ASN A 215 -1.10 -10.72 -13.73
N THR A 216 -1.77 -11.83 -14.00
CA THR A 216 -1.42 -13.15 -13.45
C THR A 216 -0.13 -13.70 -14.03
N GLN A 217 0.17 -13.44 -15.31
CA GLN A 217 1.38 -13.91 -16.00
C GLN A 217 2.65 -13.25 -15.45
N LYS A 218 2.57 -11.94 -15.15
CA LYS A 218 3.70 -11.14 -14.64
C LYS A 218 3.73 -11.06 -13.11
N ASP A 219 2.67 -11.51 -12.47
CA ASP A 219 2.45 -11.46 -11.02
C ASP A 219 2.63 -10.04 -10.44
N ILE A 220 1.96 -9.08 -11.13
CA ILE A 220 2.00 -7.65 -10.80
C ILE A 220 0.58 -7.15 -10.61
N ALA A 221 0.35 -6.39 -9.53
CA ALA A 221 -0.94 -5.79 -9.22
C ALA A 221 -0.80 -4.32 -8.82
N GLU A 222 -1.85 -3.56 -9.06
CA GLU A 222 -2.05 -2.23 -8.50
C GLU A 222 -3.50 -2.08 -8.05
N PHE A 223 -3.68 -1.61 -6.83
CA PHE A 223 -4.97 -1.37 -6.20
C PHE A 223 -5.08 0.11 -5.83
N THR A 224 -6.17 0.74 -6.23
CA THR A 224 -6.44 2.16 -6.00
C THR A 224 -7.86 2.35 -5.49
N ILE A 225 -8.15 3.52 -4.94
CA ILE A 225 -9.42 3.86 -4.29
C ILE A 225 -9.72 2.90 -3.13
N ASN A 226 -9.41 3.37 -1.92
CA ASN A 226 -9.59 2.67 -0.67
C ASN A 226 -8.94 1.26 -0.61
N PRO A 227 -7.70 1.08 -1.11
CA PRO A 227 -7.08 -0.22 -1.06
C PRO A 227 -6.77 -0.62 0.39
N LEU A 228 -7.10 -1.87 0.72
CA LEU A 228 -6.77 -2.52 1.98
C LEU A 228 -6.18 -3.90 1.69
N LEU A 229 -4.95 -4.13 2.09
CA LEU A 229 -4.33 -5.44 2.12
C LEU A 229 -4.22 -5.88 3.57
N ARG A 230 -4.66 -7.09 3.89
CA ARG A 230 -4.66 -7.61 5.25
C ARG A 230 -4.36 -9.09 5.27
N ASN A 231 -3.52 -9.50 6.21
CA ASN A 231 -3.34 -10.89 6.63
C ASN A 231 -3.77 -11.05 8.10
N GLU A 232 -3.36 -12.13 8.77
CA GLU A 232 -3.74 -12.42 10.15
C GLU A 232 -3.30 -11.33 11.15
N SER A 233 -2.09 -10.79 10.99
CA SER A 233 -1.47 -9.85 11.94
C SER A 233 -1.18 -8.46 11.38
N GLN A 234 -1.25 -8.28 10.07
CA GLN A 234 -0.85 -7.02 9.44
C GLN A 234 -1.91 -6.48 8.51
N SER A 235 -2.00 -5.16 8.43
CA SER A 235 -2.80 -4.46 7.43
C SER A 235 -2.02 -3.30 6.82
N LEU A 236 -2.27 -3.06 5.53
CA LEU A 236 -1.71 -1.95 4.76
C LEU A 236 -2.84 -1.22 4.04
N THR A 237 -2.89 0.09 4.20
CA THR A 237 -3.80 1.01 3.47
C THR A 237 -2.99 2.15 2.84
N GLY A 238 -3.59 2.86 1.91
CA GLY A 238 -3.02 4.02 1.23
C GLY A 238 -3.97 4.49 0.13
N ASP A 239 -3.58 5.48 -0.69
CA ASP A 239 -4.38 5.87 -1.85
C ASP A 239 -4.14 4.95 -3.06
N SER A 240 -2.90 4.41 -3.17
CA SER A 240 -2.52 3.43 -4.19
C SER A 240 -1.49 2.47 -3.63
N ILE A 241 -1.64 1.19 -3.95
CA ILE A 241 -0.74 0.11 -3.56
C ILE A 241 -0.38 -0.68 -4.81
N TYR A 242 0.92 -0.70 -5.15
CA TYR A 242 1.51 -1.49 -6.21
C TYR A 242 2.30 -2.65 -5.61
N TYR A 243 2.17 -3.83 -6.20
CA TYR A 243 2.94 -5.00 -5.77
C TYR A 243 3.45 -5.81 -6.97
N ASN A 244 4.73 -6.15 -6.94
CA ASN A 244 5.37 -7.06 -7.89
C ASN A 244 5.91 -8.26 -7.11
N ARG A 245 5.21 -9.38 -7.15
CA ARG A 245 5.51 -10.57 -6.37
C ARG A 245 6.83 -11.22 -6.79
N ILE A 246 7.10 -11.29 -8.10
CA ILE A 246 8.35 -11.88 -8.62
C ILE A 246 9.58 -11.10 -8.12
N LYS A 247 9.46 -9.78 -8.02
CA LYS A 247 10.53 -8.92 -7.49
C LYS A 247 10.54 -8.83 -5.97
N GLY A 248 9.46 -9.22 -5.30
CA GLY A 248 9.27 -8.99 -3.85
C GLY A 248 9.22 -7.50 -3.52
N LEU A 249 8.63 -6.70 -4.41
CA LEU A 249 8.60 -5.24 -4.30
C LEU A 249 7.17 -4.73 -4.11
N GLY A 250 6.92 -4.07 -2.98
CA GLY A 250 5.69 -3.34 -2.69
C GLY A 250 5.96 -1.83 -2.64
N LEU A 251 5.04 -1.04 -3.20
CA LEU A 251 5.06 0.42 -3.13
C LEU A 251 3.66 0.90 -2.73
N ALA A 252 3.59 1.78 -1.75
CA ALA A 252 2.34 2.40 -1.33
C ALA A 252 2.50 3.93 -1.31
N TYR A 253 1.47 4.62 -1.74
CA TYR A 253 1.52 6.07 -1.94
C TYR A 253 0.35 6.76 -1.26
N ARG A 254 0.65 7.88 -0.61
CA ARG A 254 -0.22 8.82 0.09
C ARG A 254 -1.11 8.16 1.15
N ASN A 255 -1.18 8.81 2.31
CA ASN A 255 -1.96 8.35 3.45
C ASN A 255 -1.68 6.88 3.83
N VAL A 256 -0.41 6.47 3.68
CA VAL A 256 -0.04 5.08 3.94
C VAL A 256 -0.07 4.80 5.43
N VAL A 257 -0.75 3.72 5.81
CA VAL A 257 -0.78 3.20 7.17
C VAL A 257 -0.52 1.69 7.13
N ILE A 258 0.51 1.27 7.85
CA ILE A 258 0.81 -0.13 8.12
C ILE A 258 0.55 -0.37 9.59
N THR A 259 -0.29 -1.34 9.91
CA THR A 259 -0.55 -1.77 11.29
C THR A 259 -0.06 -3.20 11.46
N ASP A 260 0.73 -3.45 12.48
CA ASP A 260 1.18 -4.80 12.88
C ASP A 260 0.68 -5.06 14.31
N THR A 261 -0.37 -5.89 14.42
CA THR A 261 -0.99 -6.23 15.71
C THR A 261 -0.14 -7.20 16.52
N SER A 262 0.71 -8.01 15.87
CA SER A 262 1.61 -8.93 16.57
C SER A 262 2.74 -8.21 17.31
N ARG A 263 3.06 -7.00 16.89
CA ARG A 263 4.11 -6.15 17.46
C ARG A 263 3.55 -4.89 18.13
N ASN A 264 2.24 -4.72 18.14
CA ASN A 264 1.58 -3.50 18.62
C ASN A 264 2.21 -2.24 18.04
N SER A 265 2.43 -2.22 16.71
CA SER A 265 3.10 -1.10 16.06
C SER A 265 2.34 -0.59 14.84
N VAL A 266 2.49 0.71 14.59
CA VAL A 266 1.93 1.39 13.42
C VAL A 266 3.02 2.21 12.75
N VAL A 267 3.12 2.10 11.40
CA VAL A 267 3.97 2.96 10.58
C VAL A 267 3.08 3.78 9.66
N LYS A 268 3.32 5.08 9.59
CA LYS A 268 2.63 5.99 8.65
C LYS A 268 3.64 6.74 7.80
N GLY A 269 3.20 7.18 6.62
CA GLY A 269 4.00 8.01 5.71
C GLY A 269 3.25 8.33 4.42
N ASP A 270 3.81 9.23 3.61
CA ASP A 270 3.23 9.55 2.30
C ASP A 270 3.73 8.60 1.20
N PHE A 271 4.86 7.96 1.44
CA PHE A 271 5.41 6.93 0.58
C PHE A 271 6.02 5.81 1.42
N VAL A 272 5.70 4.56 1.05
CA VAL A 272 6.30 3.38 1.64
C VAL A 272 6.79 2.46 0.53
N ARG A 273 8.01 1.97 0.69
CA ARG A 273 8.61 0.91 -0.12
C ARG A 273 8.92 -0.30 0.75
N TYR A 274 8.47 -1.46 0.33
CA TYR A 274 8.82 -2.76 0.88
C TYR A 274 9.67 -3.53 -0.13
N ASP A 275 10.84 -4.01 0.29
CA ASP A 275 11.75 -4.76 -0.57
C ASP A 275 12.15 -6.06 0.16
N GLU A 276 11.45 -7.13 -0.20
CA GLU A 276 11.61 -8.44 0.42
C GLU A 276 12.99 -9.03 0.18
N LYS A 277 13.53 -8.90 -1.05
CA LYS A 277 14.83 -9.45 -1.43
C LYS A 277 15.99 -8.80 -0.68
N ASN A 278 15.88 -7.48 -0.46
CA ASN A 278 16.87 -6.71 0.27
C ASN A 278 16.56 -6.61 1.76
N GLN A 279 15.46 -7.21 2.22
CA GLN A 279 15.06 -7.32 3.62
C GLN A 279 14.93 -5.96 4.33
N TYR A 280 14.34 -4.98 3.66
CA TYR A 280 14.08 -3.68 4.27
C TYR A 280 12.74 -3.10 3.84
N SER A 281 12.22 -2.20 4.67
CA SER A 281 11.12 -1.30 4.37
C SER A 281 11.55 0.15 4.63
N LEU A 282 11.05 1.06 3.82
CA LEU A 282 11.33 2.49 3.92
C LEU A 282 10.00 3.24 3.94
N ALA A 283 9.87 4.21 4.85
CA ALA A 283 8.76 5.15 4.90
C ALA A 283 9.30 6.59 4.87
N THR A 284 8.69 7.46 4.05
CA THR A 284 9.05 8.89 3.95
C THR A 284 7.81 9.77 3.82
N GLY A 285 7.99 11.06 3.98
CA GLY A 285 6.90 12.03 3.94
C GLY A 285 6.05 11.93 5.20
N ASN A 286 6.32 12.79 6.20
CA ASN A 286 5.70 12.73 7.52
C ASN A 286 5.80 11.34 8.18
N ALA A 287 6.95 10.68 8.00
CA ALA A 287 7.11 9.32 8.47
C ALA A 287 6.99 9.25 10.00
N LEU A 288 6.13 8.36 10.46
CA LEU A 288 5.79 8.19 11.87
C LEU A 288 5.80 6.70 12.21
N PHE A 289 6.54 6.35 13.25
CA PHE A 289 6.47 5.04 13.90
C PHE A 289 5.79 5.20 15.25
N ILE A 290 4.83 4.34 15.55
CA ILE A 290 4.13 4.28 16.84
C ILE A 290 4.34 2.89 17.41
N GLN A 291 4.87 2.81 18.61
CA GLN A 291 4.92 1.60 19.42
C GLN A 291 3.89 1.72 20.54
N ILE A 292 2.92 0.84 20.55
CA ILE A 292 1.85 0.80 21.56
C ILE A 292 2.27 -0.21 22.62
N ASP A 293 2.30 0.20 23.88
CA ASP A 293 2.53 -0.71 25.00
C ASP A 293 1.22 -1.21 25.61
N GLU A 294 1.33 -2.16 26.54
CA GLU A 294 0.16 -2.77 27.19
C GLU A 294 -0.61 -1.80 28.14
N GLN A 295 0.00 -0.66 28.50
CA GLN A 295 -0.56 0.34 29.39
C GLN A 295 -1.14 1.54 28.65
N GLU A 296 -1.28 1.46 27.31
CA GLU A 296 -1.72 2.54 26.40
C GLU A 296 -0.76 3.75 26.35
N ASP A 297 0.44 3.64 26.93
CA ASP A 297 1.48 4.67 26.88
C ASP A 297 2.32 4.50 25.60
N SER A 298 1.87 5.11 24.53
CA SER A 298 2.47 4.93 23.20
C SER A 298 3.70 5.81 23.01
N LEU A 299 4.77 5.22 22.44
CA LEU A 299 5.91 5.96 21.91
C LEU A 299 5.61 6.40 20.48
N PHE A 300 5.69 7.69 20.21
CA PHE A 300 5.59 8.29 18.89
C PHE A 300 6.97 8.75 18.41
N LEU A 301 7.46 8.25 17.29
CA LEU A 301 8.75 8.59 16.69
C LEU A 301 8.55 9.12 15.27
N HIS A 302 8.92 10.38 15.06
CA HIS A 302 8.92 11.02 13.74
C HIS A 302 10.34 11.21 13.21
N ALA A 303 10.49 11.10 11.88
CA ALA A 303 11.70 11.44 11.14
C ALA A 303 11.34 11.78 9.69
N ASP A 304 12.26 12.38 8.93
CA ASP A 304 12.05 12.55 7.48
C ASP A 304 12.00 11.20 6.77
N THR A 305 12.81 10.25 7.25
CA THR A 305 12.88 8.89 6.70
C THR A 305 13.01 7.86 7.82
N LEU A 306 12.20 6.83 7.76
CA LEU A 306 12.28 5.62 8.58
C LEU A 306 12.67 4.44 7.69
N ILE A 307 13.67 3.65 8.10
CA ILE A 307 14.07 2.41 7.42
C ILE A 307 14.08 1.28 8.44
N GLY A 308 13.22 0.29 8.23
CA GLY A 308 13.19 -0.94 9.01
C GLY A 308 13.88 -2.07 8.25
N THR A 309 14.79 -2.80 8.89
CA THR A 309 15.34 -4.06 8.37
C THR A 309 14.70 -5.23 9.09
N PHE A 310 14.51 -6.33 8.38
CA PHE A 310 13.85 -7.52 8.92
C PHE A 310 14.50 -8.80 8.37
N ASP A 311 14.22 -9.90 9.01
CA ASP A 311 14.61 -11.23 8.56
C ASP A 311 13.39 -11.88 7.86
N THR A 312 13.54 -12.28 6.59
CA THR A 312 12.42 -12.84 5.81
C THR A 312 11.99 -14.23 6.25
N ALA A 313 12.90 -15.02 6.87
CA ALA A 313 12.57 -16.37 7.32
C ALA A 313 11.80 -16.36 8.64
N THR A 314 12.12 -15.42 9.52
CA THR A 314 11.51 -15.32 10.87
C THR A 314 10.52 -14.16 10.97
N HIS A 315 10.45 -13.29 9.97
CA HIS A 315 9.69 -12.04 9.95
C HIS A 315 9.98 -11.11 11.14
N LYS A 316 11.15 -11.25 11.80
CA LYS A 316 11.53 -10.42 12.93
C LYS A 316 12.20 -9.13 12.47
N ALA A 317 11.84 -8.01 13.10
CA ALA A 317 12.54 -6.74 12.94
C ALA A 317 13.97 -6.88 13.50
N ARG A 318 14.94 -6.29 12.81
CA ARG A 318 16.36 -6.29 13.19
C ARG A 318 16.79 -4.92 13.65
N ILE A 319 16.63 -3.91 12.81
CA ILE A 319 17.08 -2.55 13.08
C ILE A 319 16.06 -1.57 12.51
N LEU A 320 15.74 -0.54 13.28
CA LEU A 320 15.01 0.64 12.81
C LEU A 320 15.99 1.82 12.77
N PHE A 321 16.14 2.41 11.60
CA PHE A 321 16.85 3.67 11.39
C PHE A 321 15.85 4.80 11.22
N ALA A 322 16.09 5.92 11.89
CA ALA A 322 15.39 7.16 11.70
C ALA A 322 16.40 8.25 11.32
N PHE A 323 16.17 8.92 10.20
CA PHE A 323 17.10 9.90 9.63
C PHE A 323 16.44 11.25 9.46
N HIS A 324 17.15 12.26 9.89
CA HIS A 324 16.88 13.67 9.83
C HIS A 324 15.63 14.13 10.60
N HIS A 325 15.79 15.21 11.37
CA HIS A 325 14.74 15.83 12.20
C HIS A 325 14.03 14.86 13.12
N VAL A 326 14.78 13.88 13.68
CA VAL A 326 14.21 12.88 14.55
C VAL A 326 13.70 13.51 15.83
N LYS A 327 12.43 13.28 16.14
CA LYS A 327 11.78 13.62 17.41
C LYS A 327 10.92 12.47 17.87
N PHE A 328 10.90 12.25 19.17
CA PHE A 328 9.99 11.28 19.76
C PHE A 328 9.33 11.82 21.02
N PHE A 329 8.18 11.28 21.29
CA PHE A 329 7.35 11.62 22.45
C PHE A 329 6.77 10.35 23.06
N ARG A 330 6.95 10.22 24.36
CA ARG A 330 6.18 9.43 25.32
C ARG A 330 6.04 10.28 26.58
N ASP A 331 5.00 10.08 27.39
CA ASP A 331 4.69 11.00 28.50
C ASP A 331 5.85 11.17 29.49
N ASP A 332 6.59 10.08 29.77
CA ASP A 332 7.74 10.07 30.70
C ASP A 332 9.07 10.50 30.07
N ILE A 333 9.22 10.38 28.73
CA ILE A 333 10.48 10.67 28.04
C ILE A 333 10.22 11.29 26.67
N GLN A 334 10.92 12.38 26.37
CA GLN A 334 10.90 13.03 25.07
C GLN A 334 12.33 13.20 24.58
N GLY A 335 12.51 13.27 23.25
CA GLY A 335 13.84 13.46 22.72
C GLY A 335 13.86 14.00 21.31
N ARG A 336 15.04 14.50 20.94
CA ARG A 336 15.36 14.92 19.58
C ARG A 336 16.82 14.59 19.23
N CYS A 337 17.07 14.35 17.97
CA CYS A 337 18.41 14.25 17.39
C CYS A 337 18.32 14.38 15.85
N ASP A 338 19.44 14.35 15.13
CA ASP A 338 19.38 14.22 13.69
C ASP A 338 19.10 12.78 13.24
N SER A 339 19.75 11.82 13.89
CA SER A 339 19.61 10.42 13.51
C SER A 339 19.51 9.50 14.72
N LEU A 340 18.68 8.45 14.59
CA LEU A 340 18.45 7.45 15.63
C LEU A 340 18.50 6.05 15.05
N ILE A 341 19.13 5.13 15.77
CA ILE A 341 19.15 3.69 15.47
C ILE A 341 18.56 2.93 16.65
N TYR A 342 17.49 2.19 16.42
CA TYR A 342 17.02 1.18 17.36
C TYR A 342 17.40 -0.19 16.85
N ASN A 343 18.33 -0.83 17.55
CA ASN A 343 18.78 -2.18 17.23
C ASN A 343 18.07 -3.18 18.16
N TYR A 344 17.15 -3.95 17.60
CA TYR A 344 16.36 -4.96 18.34
C TYR A 344 17.20 -6.19 18.73
N ILE A 345 18.37 -6.41 18.09
CA ILE A 345 19.22 -7.57 18.35
C ILE A 345 19.96 -7.40 19.69
N ASP A 346 20.53 -6.21 19.93
CA ASP A 346 21.25 -5.88 21.16
C ASP A 346 20.43 -5.00 22.12
N SER A 347 19.15 -4.74 21.76
CA SER A 347 18.21 -3.94 22.55
C SER A 347 18.75 -2.56 22.92
N THR A 348 19.41 -1.89 21.95
CA THR A 348 19.97 -0.55 22.15
C THR A 348 19.29 0.50 21.26
N ILE A 349 19.08 1.69 21.83
CA ILE A 349 18.73 2.90 21.10
C ILE A 349 19.96 3.82 21.11
N ARG A 350 20.39 4.26 19.91
CA ARG A 350 21.53 5.17 19.74
C ARG A 350 21.07 6.43 19.04
N MET A 351 21.35 7.58 19.66
CA MET A 351 21.00 8.91 19.15
C MET A 351 22.28 9.66 18.79
N PHE A 352 22.31 10.27 17.62
CA PHE A 352 23.49 10.93 17.04
C PHE A 352 23.19 12.35 16.62
N TYR A 353 24.23 13.17 16.59
CA TYR A 353 24.22 14.56 16.12
C TYR A 353 23.29 15.46 16.93
N ASP A 354 23.86 16.03 18.00
CA ASP A 354 23.21 16.93 18.94
C ASP A 354 21.95 16.34 19.64
N PRO A 355 22.07 15.08 20.16
CA PRO A 355 20.94 14.45 20.83
C PRO A 355 20.62 15.15 22.14
N VAL A 356 19.31 15.31 22.40
CA VAL A 356 18.75 15.82 23.65
C VAL A 356 17.63 14.90 24.09
N LEU A 357 17.66 14.56 25.37
CA LEU A 357 16.57 13.86 26.06
C LEU A 357 15.99 14.74 27.15
N TRP A 358 14.71 14.63 27.38
CA TRP A 358 14.01 15.26 28.51
C TRP A 358 13.23 14.19 29.28
N THR A 359 13.40 14.20 30.58
CA THR A 359 12.64 13.37 31.53
C THR A 359 12.22 14.24 32.68
N GLU A 360 10.94 14.33 33.03
CA GLU A 360 10.45 15.24 34.08
C GLU A 360 11.01 16.66 33.89
N ASN A 361 11.80 17.17 34.88
CA ASN A 361 12.43 18.50 34.84
C ASN A 361 13.89 18.47 34.38
N ASN A 362 14.37 17.33 33.85
CA ASN A 362 15.76 17.14 33.49
C ASN A 362 15.94 17.19 31.99
N GLN A 363 17.05 17.78 31.54
CA GLN A 363 17.53 17.76 30.18
C GLN A 363 18.91 17.09 30.14
N LEU A 364 19.07 16.09 29.28
CA LEU A 364 20.33 15.39 29.09
C LEU A 364 20.81 15.60 27.64
N SER A 365 22.10 15.85 27.46
CA SER A 365 22.70 16.04 26.15
C SER A 365 24.14 15.50 26.11
N ALA A 366 24.60 15.13 24.92
CA ALA A 366 25.95 14.66 24.65
C ALA A 366 26.23 14.70 23.14
N ASP A 367 27.40 14.26 22.66
CA ASP A 367 27.61 14.02 21.21
C ASP A 367 26.85 12.76 20.75
N THR A 368 26.75 11.75 21.64
CA THR A 368 26.02 10.51 21.40
C THR A 368 25.33 10.07 22.69
N ILE A 369 24.06 9.69 22.59
CA ILE A 369 23.32 9.06 23.70
C ILE A 369 22.98 7.63 23.30
N ILE A 370 23.28 6.67 24.20
CA ILE A 370 22.95 5.25 24.02
C ILE A 370 22.08 4.81 25.20
N ILE A 371 20.94 4.23 24.90
CA ILE A 371 20.03 3.64 25.88
C ILE A 371 20.06 2.13 25.71
N GLN A 372 20.41 1.41 26.77
CA GLN A 372 20.34 -0.05 26.84
C GLN A 372 19.03 -0.46 27.47
N ILE A 373 18.30 -1.34 26.81
CA ILE A 373 17.02 -1.88 27.28
C ILE A 373 17.22 -3.34 27.71
N CYS A 374 16.67 -3.70 28.87
CA CYS A 374 16.61 -5.07 29.36
C CYS A 374 15.19 -5.39 29.83
N ASN A 375 14.60 -6.47 29.35
CA ASN A 375 13.22 -6.86 29.67
C ASN A 375 12.17 -5.75 29.50
N GLY A 376 12.34 -4.92 28.44
CA GLY A 376 11.41 -3.82 28.14
C GLY A 376 11.63 -2.52 28.94
N LEU A 377 12.54 -2.53 29.94
CA LEU A 377 12.87 -1.38 30.76
C LEU A 377 14.28 -0.87 30.46
N ILE A 378 14.51 0.41 30.75
CA ILE A 378 15.86 1.00 30.66
C ILE A 378 16.73 0.37 31.75
N ASP A 379 17.90 -0.19 31.38
CA ASP A 379 18.93 -0.72 32.26
C ASP A 379 20.06 0.29 32.48
N LYS A 380 20.57 0.85 31.37
CA LYS A 380 21.66 1.84 31.39
C LYS A 380 21.46 2.90 30.32
N MET A 381 21.97 4.09 30.61
CA MET A 381 22.06 5.17 29.65
C MET A 381 23.48 5.73 29.63
N TYR A 382 24.05 5.85 28.44
CA TYR A 382 25.40 6.39 28.25
C TYR A 382 25.32 7.71 27.50
N LEU A 383 25.86 8.78 28.09
CA LEU A 383 26.11 10.06 27.47
C LEU A 383 27.59 10.10 27.12
N GLN A 384 27.92 9.97 25.83
CA GLN A 384 29.30 9.85 25.38
C GLN A 384 29.77 11.14 24.73
N LYS A 385 30.94 11.61 25.14
CA LYS A 385 31.59 12.87 24.75
C LYS A 385 30.71 14.08 25.07
N ALA A 386 31.25 14.96 25.91
CA ALA A 386 30.55 16.18 26.35
C ALA A 386 29.18 15.93 27.04
N GLY A 387 29.09 14.91 27.90
CA GLY A 387 27.89 14.63 28.68
C GLY A 387 27.49 15.84 29.53
N PHE A 388 26.22 16.26 29.50
CA PHE A 388 25.68 17.38 30.21
C PHE A 388 24.27 17.07 30.71
N VAL A 389 24.06 17.20 32.00
CA VAL A 389 22.75 17.07 32.64
C VAL A 389 22.36 18.41 33.29
N ILE A 390 21.16 18.87 33.01
CA ILE A 390 20.58 20.10 33.53
C ILE A 390 19.26 19.73 34.21
N SER A 391 19.09 20.13 35.46
CA SER A 391 17.86 19.98 36.21
C SER A 391 17.34 21.37 36.64
N GLY A 392 16.06 21.64 36.40
CA GLY A 392 15.45 22.89 36.83
C GLY A 392 15.32 22.92 38.38
N ASP A 393 16.00 23.87 39.05
CA ASP A 393 15.79 24.15 40.45
C ASP A 393 14.68 25.21 40.62
N ASP A 394 14.87 26.34 39.92
CA ASP A 394 13.87 27.41 39.87
C ASP A 394 13.98 28.04 38.45
N THR A 395 13.14 27.57 37.53
CA THR A 395 13.18 28.02 36.15
C THR A 395 12.69 29.45 35.98
N THR A 396 11.93 29.99 36.92
CA THR A 396 11.48 31.39 36.93
C THR A 396 12.63 32.35 37.22
N ASP A 397 13.58 31.92 38.06
CA ASP A 397 14.80 32.67 38.41
C ASP A 397 16.00 32.27 37.55
N ASN A 398 15.80 31.44 36.48
CA ASN A 398 16.87 30.91 35.64
C ASN A 398 17.95 30.14 36.45
N ARG A 399 17.53 29.40 37.45
CA ARG A 399 18.41 28.57 38.31
C ARG A 399 18.33 27.12 37.87
N PHE A 400 19.49 26.51 37.64
CA PHE A 400 19.60 25.15 37.14
C PHE A 400 20.73 24.42 37.87
N ASN A 401 20.44 23.26 38.41
CA ASN A 401 21.46 22.32 38.82
C ASN A 401 22.10 21.75 37.58
N GLN A 402 23.42 21.67 37.54
CA GLN A 402 24.18 21.31 36.35
C GLN A 402 25.27 20.31 36.69
N VAL A 403 25.40 19.31 35.86
CA VAL A 403 26.48 18.33 35.92
C VAL A 403 27.04 18.17 34.53
N LYS A 404 28.37 18.22 34.41
CA LYS A 404 29.08 18.07 33.17
C LYS A 404 30.26 17.14 33.33
N GLY A 405 30.56 16.33 32.31
CA GLY A 405 31.72 15.45 32.26
C GLY A 405 32.05 15.04 30.83
N ILE A 406 33.15 14.32 30.63
CA ILE A 406 33.44 13.76 29.30
C ILE A 406 32.45 12.67 28.95
N ASN A 407 32.21 11.71 29.85
CA ASN A 407 31.22 10.66 29.70
C ASN A 407 30.37 10.55 30.99
N MET A 408 29.11 10.11 30.80
CA MET A 408 28.26 9.78 31.93
C MET A 408 27.57 8.44 31.71
N THR A 409 27.35 7.69 32.79
CA THR A 409 26.60 6.45 32.79
C THR A 409 25.51 6.54 33.86
N GLY A 410 24.25 6.52 33.40
CA GLY A 410 23.08 6.35 34.27
C GLY A 410 22.80 4.85 34.44
N TYR A 411 22.59 4.44 35.69
CA TYR A 411 22.21 3.07 36.08
C TYR A 411 20.77 3.07 36.55
N PHE A 412 20.00 2.13 36.05
CA PHE A 412 18.58 2.03 36.36
C PHE A 412 18.28 0.70 37.07
N SER A 413 17.28 0.69 37.92
CA SER A 413 16.73 -0.48 38.55
C SER A 413 15.21 -0.41 38.44
N GLU A 414 14.58 -1.44 37.87
CA GLU A 414 13.11 -1.45 37.64
C GLU A 414 12.59 -0.23 36.87
N GLY A 415 13.44 0.32 35.95
CA GLY A 415 13.13 1.51 35.15
C GLY A 415 13.40 2.86 35.86
N GLU A 416 13.70 2.87 37.17
CA GLU A 416 14.04 4.08 37.90
C GLU A 416 15.56 4.34 37.91
N LEU A 417 15.97 5.59 37.71
CA LEU A 417 17.37 6.00 37.78
C LEU A 417 17.85 6.01 39.24
N ILE A 418 18.87 5.18 39.53
CA ILE A 418 19.41 5.02 40.90
C ILE A 418 20.80 5.61 41.05
N LYS A 419 21.58 5.76 40.00
CA LYS A 419 22.93 6.30 40.07
C LYS A 419 23.35 6.92 38.75
N ILE A 420 24.11 8.01 38.78
CA ILE A 420 24.84 8.56 37.64
C ILE A 420 26.33 8.54 38.00
N HIS A 421 27.14 7.87 37.19
CA HIS A 421 28.60 7.97 37.23
C HIS A 421 29.07 8.95 36.16
N VAL A 422 29.78 10.00 36.55
CA VAL A 422 30.36 11.00 35.65
C VAL A 422 31.85 10.80 35.65
N SER A 423 32.42 10.66 34.46
CA SER A 423 33.87 10.42 34.29
C SER A 423 34.55 11.45 33.40
N GLY A 424 35.69 11.90 33.83
CA GLY A 424 36.60 12.81 33.13
C GLY A 424 36.16 14.27 33.23
N ASN A 425 36.92 15.07 33.97
CA ASN A 425 36.73 16.52 34.15
C ASN A 425 35.30 16.88 34.57
N SER A 426 34.85 16.25 35.62
CA SER A 426 33.49 16.53 36.15
C SER A 426 33.43 17.93 36.79
N GLU A 427 32.41 18.67 36.39
CA GLU A 427 32.09 19.99 36.90
C GLU A 427 30.60 20.01 37.35
N THR A 428 30.30 20.65 38.49
CA THR A 428 28.93 20.77 38.98
C THR A 428 28.63 22.18 39.44
N ILE A 429 27.38 22.59 39.25
CA ILE A 429 26.75 23.73 39.97
C ILE A 429 25.49 23.16 40.60
N TYR A 430 25.36 23.29 41.93
CA TYR A 430 24.25 22.77 42.68
C TYR A 430 23.73 23.83 43.69
N PHE A 431 22.45 24.15 43.59
CA PHE A 431 21.77 25.09 44.44
C PHE A 431 21.34 24.35 45.71
N MET A 432 22.08 24.58 46.79
CA MET A 432 21.87 23.90 48.09
C MET A 432 20.71 24.51 48.87
N ARG A 433 19.87 23.63 49.45
CA ARG A 433 18.75 23.97 50.31
C ARG A 433 18.92 23.25 51.65
N ASP A 434 18.36 23.82 52.73
CA ASP A 434 18.27 23.13 54.00
C ASP A 434 17.03 22.21 54.06
N ALA A 435 16.82 21.55 55.21
CA ALA A 435 15.68 20.67 55.43
C ALA A 435 14.30 21.38 55.37
N ASP A 436 14.30 22.71 55.49
CA ASP A 436 13.09 23.56 55.34
C ASP A 436 12.98 24.18 53.95
N GLU A 437 13.68 23.63 52.93
CA GLU A 437 13.74 24.14 51.57
C GLU A 437 14.30 25.57 51.40
N LYS A 438 14.94 26.15 52.44
CA LYS A 438 15.55 27.46 52.33
C LYS A 438 16.90 27.40 51.63
N LYS A 439 17.16 28.36 50.74
CA LYS A 439 18.42 28.48 50.00
C LYS A 439 19.60 28.72 50.94
N ILE A 440 20.58 27.80 50.95
CA ILE A 440 21.83 27.91 51.72
C ILE A 440 22.89 28.64 50.91
N GLY A 441 23.01 28.31 49.63
CA GLY A 441 24.04 28.85 48.73
C GLY A 441 24.22 27.98 47.51
N ILE A 442 25.26 28.29 46.73
CA ILE A 442 25.55 27.64 45.47
C ILE A 442 26.87 26.88 45.62
N ASN A 443 26.82 25.57 45.52
CA ASN A 443 28.01 24.73 45.50
C ASN A 443 28.55 24.63 44.08
N LYS A 444 29.80 25.01 43.88
CA LYS A 444 30.55 24.78 42.63
C LYS A 444 31.67 23.81 42.93
N ALA A 445 31.67 22.68 42.21
CA ALA A 445 32.69 21.68 42.44
C ALA A 445 33.25 21.14 41.11
N ILE A 446 34.52 20.78 41.20
CA ILE A 446 35.25 20.06 40.13
C ILE A 446 35.91 18.83 40.74
N ALA A 447 35.92 17.74 39.94
CA ALA A 447 36.66 16.52 40.31
C ALA A 447 37.06 15.81 39.05
N THR A 448 37.94 14.78 39.17
CA THR A 448 38.19 13.92 37.98
C THR A 448 36.92 13.16 37.64
N ASP A 449 36.31 12.50 38.63
CA ASP A 449 35.10 11.71 38.47
C ASP A 449 34.15 12.03 39.66
N LEU A 450 32.86 11.73 39.48
CA LEU A 450 31.87 11.81 40.56
C LEU A 450 30.76 10.78 40.41
N ASP A 451 30.17 10.40 41.52
CA ASP A 451 28.96 9.57 41.60
C ASP A 451 27.80 10.37 42.20
N ILE A 452 26.66 10.36 41.58
CA ILE A 452 25.40 10.90 42.07
C ILE A 452 24.49 9.72 42.38
N TYR A 453 24.02 9.60 43.58
CA TYR A 453 23.05 8.60 44.00
C TYR A 453 21.67 9.24 44.10
N ILE A 454 20.66 8.53 43.61
CA ILE A 454 19.30 9.00 43.49
C ILE A 454 18.39 8.03 44.24
N THR A 455 17.47 8.56 45.04
CA THR A 455 16.46 7.79 45.76
C THR A 455 15.14 8.54 45.68
N LYS A 456 14.07 7.88 45.24
CA LYS A 456 12.75 8.48 45.03
C LYS A 456 12.81 9.72 44.12
N SER A 457 13.52 9.61 43.00
CA SER A 457 13.74 10.68 42.02
C SER A 457 14.47 11.93 42.52
N GLU A 458 15.03 11.89 43.74
CA GLU A 458 15.80 12.99 44.34
C GLU A 458 17.27 12.62 44.55
N ILE A 459 18.17 13.59 44.44
CA ILE A 459 19.59 13.40 44.72
C ILE A 459 19.76 13.14 46.21
N SER A 460 20.12 11.89 46.57
CA SER A 460 20.39 11.51 47.98
C SER A 460 21.83 11.80 48.41
N SER A 461 22.79 11.69 47.50
CA SER A 461 24.19 12.03 47.77
C SER A 461 25.02 12.26 46.51
N ILE A 462 26.06 13.08 46.60
CA ILE A 462 27.05 13.30 45.56
C ILE A 462 28.40 13.00 46.17
N VAL A 463 29.13 12.06 45.54
CA VAL A 463 30.49 11.63 45.95
C VAL A 463 31.51 12.09 44.95
N PHE A 464 32.31 13.04 45.25
CA PHE A 464 33.40 13.52 44.41
C PHE A 464 34.62 12.60 44.51
N LEU A 465 35.12 12.12 43.40
CA LEU A 465 36.20 11.14 43.32
C LEU A 465 37.43 11.76 42.66
N LYS A 466 38.60 11.51 43.24
CA LYS A 466 39.92 11.93 42.68
C LYS A 466 40.06 13.45 42.52
N LYS A 467 40.77 14.08 43.46
CA LYS A 467 41.16 15.50 43.49
C LYS A 467 39.96 16.45 43.48
N PRO A 468 39.00 16.32 44.42
CA PRO A 468 37.88 17.24 44.49
C PRO A 468 38.30 18.62 44.95
N VAL A 469 37.73 19.64 44.31
CA VAL A 469 37.76 21.03 44.81
C VAL A 469 36.32 21.54 44.76
N ALA A 470 35.78 21.92 45.91
CA ALA A 470 34.44 22.40 46.08
C ALA A 470 34.40 23.72 46.84
N THR A 471 33.56 24.64 46.42
CA THR A 471 33.37 25.93 47.09
C THR A 471 31.92 26.22 47.19
N LEU A 472 31.44 26.59 48.39
CA LEU A 472 30.10 27.07 48.64
C LEU A 472 30.10 28.62 48.63
N TYR A 473 29.33 29.16 47.69
CA TYR A 473 29.18 30.61 47.54
C TYR A 473 27.82 31.06 48.06
N PRO A 474 27.78 32.17 48.85
CA PRO A 474 26.52 32.85 49.08
C PRO A 474 25.89 33.34 47.77
N ASP A 475 24.60 33.31 47.65
CA ASP A 475 23.88 33.63 46.40
C ASP A 475 24.23 35.05 45.86
N LYS A 476 24.48 36.00 46.73
CA LYS A 476 24.85 37.39 46.41
C LYS A 476 26.27 37.57 45.86
N ASP A 477 27.14 36.56 45.97
CA ASP A 477 28.56 36.69 45.65
C ASP A 477 28.88 36.23 44.24
N LEU A 478 27.91 35.66 43.48
CA LEU A 478 28.07 35.21 42.13
C LEU A 478 27.35 36.10 41.12
N THR A 479 27.98 36.33 40.01
CA THR A 479 27.35 37.01 38.86
C THR A 479 26.52 36.01 38.06
N VAL A 480 25.59 36.49 37.20
CA VAL A 480 24.75 35.62 36.36
C VAL A 480 25.61 34.70 35.48
N LYS A 481 26.79 35.15 35.01
CA LYS A 481 27.70 34.28 34.22
C LYS A 481 28.28 33.13 35.02
N ASP A 482 28.45 33.31 36.32
CA ASP A 482 29.02 32.31 37.23
C ASP A 482 28.02 31.21 37.57
N LEU A 483 26.75 31.40 37.25
CA LEU A 483 25.66 30.44 37.48
C LEU A 483 25.55 29.37 36.39
N TYR A 484 26.40 29.44 35.37
CA TYR A 484 26.34 28.48 34.25
C TYR A 484 27.72 27.87 33.95
N LEU A 485 27.74 26.55 33.78
CA LEU A 485 28.91 25.85 33.27
C LEU A 485 29.14 26.18 31.78
N LYS A 486 30.39 26.09 31.34
CA LYS A 486 30.72 26.28 29.92
C LYS A 486 29.95 25.33 29.04
N ASN A 487 29.33 25.82 27.97
CA ASN A 487 28.46 25.13 27.01
C ASN A 487 27.06 24.82 27.55
N PHE A 488 26.63 25.46 28.63
CA PHE A 488 25.25 25.38 29.08
C PHE A 488 24.27 25.80 27.98
N ARG A 489 23.26 24.97 27.71
CA ARG A 489 22.17 25.24 26.76
C ARG A 489 20.87 24.67 27.32
N TRP A 490 19.93 25.52 27.68
CA TRP A 490 18.59 25.11 28.06
C TRP A 490 17.70 25.06 26.81
N LEU A 491 17.29 23.89 26.40
CA LEU A 491 16.64 23.63 25.10
C LEU A 491 15.15 23.29 25.23
N GLU A 492 14.53 23.62 26.38
CA GLU A 492 13.12 23.32 26.67
C GLU A 492 12.14 23.79 25.58
N LYS A 493 12.46 24.87 24.87
CA LYS A 493 11.63 25.35 23.74
C LYS A 493 11.52 24.37 22.56
N PHE A 494 12.41 23.40 22.46
CA PHE A 494 12.40 22.37 21.42
C PHE A 494 11.82 21.04 21.91
N ARG A 495 11.47 20.95 23.19
CA ARG A 495 10.90 19.74 23.79
C ARG A 495 9.50 19.49 23.25
N PRO A 496 9.21 18.33 22.67
CA PRO A 496 7.84 17.94 22.36
C PRO A 496 7.03 17.80 23.66
N LYS A 497 5.96 18.57 23.83
CA LYS A 497 5.11 18.53 25.02
C LYS A 497 3.86 17.68 24.83
N ILE A 498 3.46 17.51 23.58
CA ILE A 498 2.37 16.63 23.18
C ILE A 498 2.79 15.85 21.93
N LYS A 499 2.09 14.76 21.65
CA LYS A 499 2.41 13.86 20.52
C LYS A 499 2.45 14.53 19.15
N THR A 500 1.77 15.67 18.97
CA THR A 500 1.78 16.40 17.69
C THR A 500 2.99 17.31 17.52
N ASP A 501 3.71 17.63 18.59
CA ASP A 501 4.88 18.52 18.54
C ASP A 501 6.09 17.88 17.87
N ILE A 502 6.07 16.56 17.70
CA ILE A 502 7.14 15.85 16.99
C ILE A 502 7.23 16.25 15.49
N PHE A 503 6.16 16.78 14.90
CA PHE A 503 6.14 17.25 13.52
C PHE A 503 6.54 18.72 13.37
N ASN A 504 6.62 19.46 14.47
CA ASN A 504 7.05 20.86 14.42
C ASN A 504 8.55 20.92 14.08
N PRO A 505 9.04 21.90 13.29
CA PRO A 505 10.44 22.01 12.90
C PRO A 505 11.40 22.25 14.08
#